data_c31495721d93d7eaef417aae8308fe02
#
_entry.id   c31495721d93d7eaef417aae8308fe02
#
_cell.length_a   1.000
_cell.length_b   1.000
_cell.length_c   1.000
_cell.angle_alpha   90.00
_cell.angle_beta   90.00
_cell.angle_gamma   90.00
#
_symmetry.space_group_name_H-M   'P 1'
#
loop_
_entity.id
_entity.type
_entity.pdbx_description
1 polymer ?
#
loop_
_entity_poly.entity_id
_entity_poly.type
_entity_poly.pdbx_seq_one_letter_code
_entity_poly.pdbx_strand_id
1 'polypeptide(L)'
;MVKKILFIQNRTGIKRSNFFDHWENIHAPHMVNDLKPQKYILTFFEEDIENGCCGMAELWFNSESEYQEAMERRKTEYGSSDNWHDVAKAWPDPHRYEYTGREIKIVDNT
;
A
#
# COMPACT_ATOMS: atom_id res chain seq x y z
N MET A 1 9.76 11.07 -11.33
CA MET A 1 9.41 10.12 -10.25
C MET A 1 7.92 9.82 -10.30
N VAL A 2 7.55 8.57 -10.20
CA VAL A 2 6.14 8.14 -10.22
C VAL A 2 5.70 7.88 -8.78
N LYS A 3 4.53 8.38 -8.41
CA LYS A 3 3.94 8.17 -7.10
C LYS A 3 2.66 7.35 -7.24
N LYS A 4 2.54 6.30 -6.44
CA LYS A 4 1.31 5.52 -6.32
C LYS A 4 0.68 5.78 -4.95
N ILE A 5 -0.61 6.00 -4.93
CA ILE A 5 -1.39 6.25 -3.72
C ILE A 5 -2.45 5.17 -3.60
N LEU A 6 -2.55 4.55 -2.42
CA LEU A 6 -3.57 3.55 -2.12
C LEU A 6 -4.31 3.98 -0.86
N PHE A 7 -5.63 4.04 -0.95
CA PHE A 7 -6.46 4.25 0.23
C PHE A 7 -6.80 2.89 0.84
N ILE A 8 -6.59 2.78 2.15
CA ILE A 8 -6.67 1.52 2.89
C ILE A 8 -8.01 1.45 3.61
N GLN A 9 -8.73 0.34 3.41
CA GLN A 9 -10.01 0.10 4.06
C GLN A 9 -9.95 -1.16 4.91
N ASN A 10 -10.37 -1.07 6.16
CA ASN A 10 -10.54 -2.24 6.99
C ASN A 10 -11.98 -2.76 6.84
N ARG A 11 -12.16 -3.78 6.02
CA ARG A 11 -13.45 -4.40 5.74
C ARG A 11 -13.69 -5.70 6.51
N THR A 12 -12.74 -6.09 7.33
CA THR A 12 -12.70 -7.43 7.90
C THR A 12 -13.44 -7.55 9.22
N GLY A 13 -13.79 -6.42 9.83
CA GLY A 13 -14.30 -6.42 11.21
C GLY A 13 -13.21 -6.63 12.25
N ILE A 14 -11.96 -6.74 11.83
CA ILE A 14 -10.84 -6.85 12.76
C ILE A 14 -10.67 -5.51 13.48
N LYS A 15 -10.32 -5.59 14.76
CA LYS A 15 -10.03 -4.41 15.56
C LYS A 15 -8.99 -3.53 14.87
N ARG A 16 -9.23 -2.22 14.84
CA ARG A 16 -8.40 -1.24 14.14
C ARG A 16 -6.92 -1.34 14.47
N SER A 17 -6.58 -1.46 15.76
CA SER A 17 -5.19 -1.60 16.19
C SER A 17 -4.52 -2.86 15.65
N ASN A 18 -5.25 -3.98 15.59
CA ASN A 18 -4.73 -5.23 15.05
C ASN A 18 -4.54 -5.15 13.54
N PHE A 19 -5.44 -4.45 12.85
CA PHE A 19 -5.32 -4.22 11.41
C PHE A 19 -4.08 -3.39 11.10
N PHE A 20 -3.84 -2.31 11.83
CA PHE A 20 -2.67 -1.45 11.65
C PHE A 20 -1.36 -2.20 11.94
N ASP A 21 -1.34 -2.98 13.01
CA ASP A 21 -0.18 -3.79 13.36
C ASP A 21 0.18 -4.78 12.25
N HIS A 22 -0.82 -5.47 11.71
CA HIS A 22 -0.61 -6.40 10.60
C HIS A 22 -0.11 -5.68 9.34
N TRP A 23 -0.72 -4.55 9.02
CA TRP A 23 -0.31 -3.77 7.84
C TRP A 23 1.14 -3.34 7.95
N GLU A 24 1.51 -2.77 9.08
CA GLU A 24 2.85 -2.24 9.30
C GLU A 24 3.91 -3.34 9.35
N ASN A 25 3.64 -4.42 10.07
CA ASN A 25 4.67 -5.39 10.41
C ASN A 25 4.69 -6.64 9.53
N ILE A 26 3.63 -6.90 8.79
CA ILE A 26 3.53 -8.08 7.93
C ILE A 26 3.34 -7.69 6.47
N HIS A 27 2.30 -6.94 6.16
CA HIS A 27 1.97 -6.60 4.79
C HIS A 27 2.99 -5.64 4.16
N ALA A 28 3.31 -4.53 4.84
CA ALA A 28 4.22 -3.53 4.30
C ALA A 28 5.62 -4.07 3.99
N PRO A 29 6.26 -4.86 4.85
CA PRO A 29 7.54 -5.47 4.51
C PRO A 29 7.49 -6.33 3.25
N HIS A 30 6.38 -7.04 3.03
CA HIS A 30 6.17 -7.79 1.80
C HIS A 30 6.10 -6.90 0.58
N MET A 31 5.37 -5.79 0.67
CA MET A 31 5.25 -4.86 -0.43
C MET A 31 6.60 -4.23 -0.78
N VAL A 32 7.41 -3.93 0.23
CA VAL A 32 8.77 -3.43 0.00
C VAL A 32 9.62 -4.45 -0.76
N ASN A 33 9.54 -5.70 -0.35
CA ASN A 33 10.30 -6.77 -1.00
C ASN A 33 9.86 -7.01 -2.43
N ASP A 34 8.56 -7.01 -2.69
CA ASP A 34 8.00 -7.33 -3.99
C ASP A 34 8.06 -6.16 -4.98
N LEU A 35 7.78 -4.96 -4.52
CA LEU A 35 7.69 -3.78 -5.38
C LEU A 35 8.98 -2.97 -5.45
N LYS A 36 9.83 -3.07 -4.44
CA LYS A 36 11.12 -2.36 -4.36
C LYS A 36 10.97 -0.85 -4.62
N PRO A 37 10.08 -0.17 -3.91
CA PRO A 37 9.89 1.25 -4.10
C PRO A 37 11.10 2.04 -3.62
N GLN A 38 11.28 3.23 -4.17
CA GLN A 38 12.28 4.18 -3.68
C GLN A 38 11.93 4.68 -2.27
N LYS A 39 10.64 4.83 -2.02
CA LYS A 39 10.12 5.34 -0.75
C LYS A 39 8.73 4.76 -0.54
N TYR A 40 8.40 4.42 0.71
CA TYR A 40 7.09 3.88 1.07
C TYR A 40 6.69 4.47 2.42
N ILE A 41 5.57 5.15 2.45
CA ILE A 41 5.04 5.79 3.66
C ILE A 41 3.62 5.31 3.90
N LEU A 42 3.36 4.88 5.13
CA LEU A 42 2.02 4.58 5.62
C LEU A 42 1.54 5.73 6.49
N THR A 43 0.30 6.13 6.30
CA THR A 43 -0.39 7.07 7.18
C THR A 43 -1.66 6.40 7.67
N PHE A 44 -1.76 6.16 8.97
CA PHE A 44 -2.99 5.66 9.57
C PHE A 44 -3.75 6.85 10.15
N PHE A 45 -5.01 6.99 9.74
CA PHE A 45 -5.84 8.12 10.16
C PHE A 45 -6.25 7.94 11.62
N GLU A 46 -6.39 9.02 12.36
CA GLU A 46 -6.85 8.97 13.74
C GLU A 46 -8.28 8.46 13.83
N GLU A 47 -9.11 8.81 12.83
CA GLU A 47 -10.48 8.35 12.70
C GLU A 47 -10.71 7.83 11.28
N ASP A 48 -11.56 6.82 11.15
CA ASP A 48 -11.95 6.33 9.84
C ASP A 48 -12.78 7.38 9.10
N ILE A 49 -12.51 7.54 7.83
CA ILE A 49 -13.34 8.36 6.94
C ILE A 49 -14.33 7.47 6.20
N GLU A 50 -15.00 8.01 5.18
CA GLU A 50 -16.05 7.30 4.45
C GLU A 50 -15.64 5.88 4.03
N ASN A 51 -16.60 4.96 4.07
CA ASN A 51 -16.44 3.57 3.63
C ASN A 51 -15.39 2.77 4.40
N GLY A 52 -15.13 3.15 5.66
CA GLY A 52 -14.15 2.46 6.49
C GLY A 52 -12.71 2.72 6.11
N CYS A 53 -12.45 3.76 5.33
CA CYS A 53 -11.09 4.13 4.98
C CYS A 53 -10.35 4.60 6.24
N CYS A 54 -9.29 3.89 6.58
CA CYS A 54 -8.57 4.09 7.83
C CYS A 54 -7.13 4.56 7.64
N GLY A 55 -6.66 4.67 6.40
CA GLY A 55 -5.31 5.10 6.15
C GLY A 55 -4.98 5.23 4.68
N MET A 56 -3.72 5.52 4.42
CA MET A 56 -3.19 5.73 3.09
C MET A 56 -1.79 5.16 3.00
N ALA A 57 -1.49 4.49 1.90
CA ALA A 57 -0.14 4.07 1.55
C ALA A 57 0.35 4.89 0.36
N GLU A 58 1.58 5.36 0.45
CA GLU A 58 2.21 6.15 -0.61
C GLU A 58 3.52 5.49 -0.99
N LEU A 59 3.70 5.23 -2.29
CA LEU A 59 4.91 4.61 -2.81
C LEU A 59 5.48 5.48 -3.93
N TRP A 60 6.79 5.66 -3.90
CA TRP A 60 7.51 6.40 -4.95
C TRP A 60 8.44 5.46 -5.70
N PHE A 61 8.46 5.61 -7.02
CA PHE A 61 9.37 4.90 -7.91
C PHE A 61 10.21 5.91 -8.69
N ASN A 62 11.48 5.62 -8.89
CA ASN A 62 12.40 6.56 -9.55
C ASN A 62 12.00 6.90 -10.98
N SER A 63 11.41 5.94 -11.69
CA SER A 63 11.05 6.09 -13.09
C SER A 63 9.79 5.31 -13.43
N GLU A 64 9.18 5.64 -14.55
CA GLU A 64 8.06 4.89 -15.10
C GLU A 64 8.45 3.44 -15.38
N SER A 65 9.67 3.21 -15.84
CA SER A 65 10.21 1.87 -16.08
C SER A 65 10.24 1.02 -14.82
N GLU A 66 10.77 1.56 -13.72
CA GLU A 66 10.80 0.87 -12.43
C GLU A 66 9.38 0.59 -11.90
N TYR A 67 8.48 1.54 -12.09
CA TYR A 67 7.08 1.35 -11.73
C TYR A 67 6.44 0.20 -12.50
N GLN A 68 6.63 0.15 -13.82
CA GLN A 68 6.08 -0.91 -14.66
C GLN A 68 6.67 -2.28 -14.28
N GLU A 69 7.96 -2.35 -14.01
CA GLU A 69 8.61 -3.57 -13.55
C GLU A 69 8.03 -4.04 -12.22
N ALA A 70 7.78 -3.12 -11.29
CA ALA A 70 7.16 -3.43 -10.01
C ALA A 70 5.74 -4.00 -10.20
N MET A 71 4.95 -3.43 -11.08
CA MET A 71 3.60 -3.91 -11.37
C MET A 71 3.62 -5.30 -12.02
N GLU A 72 4.59 -5.58 -12.86
CA GLU A 72 4.75 -6.92 -13.44
C GLU A 72 5.13 -7.95 -12.37
N ARG A 73 6.05 -7.62 -11.48
CA ARG A 73 6.39 -8.49 -10.35
C ARG A 73 5.16 -8.76 -9.48
N ARG A 74 4.37 -7.72 -9.22
CA ARG A 74 3.13 -7.84 -8.46
C ARG A 74 2.18 -8.86 -9.08
N LYS A 75 2.00 -8.82 -10.41
CA LYS A 75 1.10 -9.77 -11.10
C LYS A 75 1.55 -11.22 -10.97
N THR A 76 2.86 -11.46 -11.04
CA THR A 76 3.41 -12.81 -11.03
C THR A 76 3.61 -13.37 -9.63
N GLU A 77 3.98 -12.53 -8.67
CA GLU A 77 4.38 -12.94 -7.31
C GLU A 77 3.24 -12.88 -6.30
N TYR A 78 2.22 -12.09 -6.54
CA TYR A 78 1.05 -12.01 -5.66
C TYR A 78 0.35 -13.34 -5.48
N GLY A 79 0.34 -14.16 -6.50
CA GLY A 79 -0.26 -15.48 -6.45
C GLY A 79 0.62 -16.53 -5.76
N SER A 80 1.90 -16.25 -5.56
CA SER A 80 2.87 -17.19 -5.01
C SER A 80 3.39 -16.83 -3.61
N SER A 81 3.14 -15.61 -3.13
CA SER A 81 3.50 -15.21 -1.78
C SER A 81 2.48 -15.76 -0.79
N ASP A 82 2.89 -16.68 0.08
CA ASP A 82 2.03 -17.27 1.09
C ASP A 82 1.39 -16.22 2.00
N ASN A 83 2.14 -15.20 2.35
CA ASN A 83 1.64 -14.12 3.20
C ASN A 83 0.61 -13.24 2.49
N TRP A 84 0.77 -13.07 1.19
CA TRP A 84 -0.24 -12.36 0.41
C TRP A 84 -1.54 -13.16 0.33
N HIS A 85 -1.44 -14.48 0.17
CA HIS A 85 -2.60 -15.35 0.21
C HIS A 85 -3.34 -15.27 1.53
N ASP A 86 -2.61 -15.20 2.64
CA ASP A 86 -3.21 -15.06 3.95
C ASP A 86 -3.93 -13.73 4.09
N VAL A 87 -3.33 -12.65 3.62
CA VAL A 87 -3.97 -11.34 3.58
C VAL A 87 -5.21 -11.36 2.68
N ALA A 88 -5.09 -11.94 1.49
CA ALA A 88 -6.20 -12.01 0.53
C ALA A 88 -7.34 -12.92 1.00
N LYS A 89 -7.05 -13.95 1.78
CA LYS A 89 -8.07 -14.82 2.38
C LYS A 89 -8.71 -14.21 3.62
N ALA A 90 -7.89 -13.60 4.46
CA ALA A 90 -8.33 -13.03 5.72
C ALA A 90 -9.04 -11.68 5.50
N TRP A 91 -8.63 -10.94 4.49
CA TRP A 91 -9.12 -9.59 4.25
C TRP A 91 -9.53 -9.42 2.79
N PRO A 92 -10.78 -9.05 2.55
CA PRO A 92 -11.18 -8.60 1.21
C PRO A 92 -10.27 -7.43 0.83
N ASP A 93 -9.99 -7.30 -0.46
CA ASP A 93 -9.04 -6.32 -0.99
C ASP A 93 -9.12 -4.97 -0.26
N PRO A 94 -8.10 -4.61 0.52
CA PRO A 94 -8.09 -3.34 1.25
C PRO A 94 -7.72 -2.15 0.37
N HIS A 95 -7.31 -2.39 -0.89
CA HIS A 95 -6.85 -1.36 -1.82
C HIS A 95 -7.91 -1.02 -2.85
N ARG A 96 -9.11 -0.71 -2.41
CA ARG A 96 -10.20 -0.41 -3.34
C ARG A 96 -9.93 0.81 -4.22
N TYR A 97 -9.18 1.77 -3.71
CA TYR A 97 -8.87 3.00 -4.43
C TYR A 97 -7.36 3.13 -4.58
N GLU A 98 -6.89 2.98 -5.82
CA GLU A 98 -5.50 3.09 -6.19
C GLU A 98 -5.36 4.16 -7.28
N TYR A 99 -4.39 5.05 -7.12
CA TYR A 99 -4.14 6.13 -8.05
C TYR A 99 -2.65 6.27 -8.31
N THR A 100 -2.29 6.74 -9.51
CA THR A 100 -0.91 7.11 -9.81
C THR A 100 -0.91 8.57 -10.22
N GLY A 101 0.17 9.26 -9.94
CA GLY A 101 0.27 10.67 -10.27
C GLY A 101 1.70 11.17 -10.22
N ARG A 102 1.84 12.41 -10.62
CA ARG A 102 3.11 13.13 -10.57
C ARG A 102 3.10 14.07 -9.37
N GLU A 103 4.09 13.92 -8.51
CA GLU A 103 4.30 14.79 -7.36
C GLU A 103 5.05 16.05 -7.77
N ILE A 104 4.58 17.19 -7.31
CA ILE A 104 5.23 18.48 -7.51
C ILE A 104 5.48 19.09 -6.13
N LYS A 105 6.75 19.36 -5.81
CA LYS A 105 7.11 20.01 -4.54
C LYS A 105 6.96 21.50 -4.69
N ILE A 106 5.97 22.08 -4.02
CA ILE A 106 5.78 23.52 -3.99
C ILE A 106 6.69 24.14 -2.92
N VAL A 107 6.75 23.49 -1.75
CA VAL A 107 7.66 23.86 -0.67
C VAL A 107 8.22 22.57 -0.07
N ASP A 108 9.51 22.55 0.21
CA ASP A 108 10.16 21.44 0.90
C ASP A 108 11.22 22.02 1.85
N ASN A 109 10.90 22.07 3.13
CA ASN A 109 11.77 22.60 4.18
C ASN A 109 12.40 21.50 5.05
N THR A 110 12.32 20.26 4.60
CA THR A 110 12.88 19.11 5.30
C THR A 110 14.35 18.89 5.01
#